data_f011c25de0c5fc3479fb53500c120bd8
#
_entry.id   f011c25de0c5fc3479fb53500c120bd8
#
_cell.length_a   1.000
_cell.length_b   1.000
_cell.length_c   1.000
_cell.angle_alpha   90.00
_cell.angle_beta   90.00
_cell.angle_gamma   90.00
#
_symmetry.space_group_name_H-M   'P 1'
#
loop_
_entity.id
_entity.type
_entity.pdbx_description
1 polymer ?
#
loop_
_entity_poly.entity_id
_entity_poly.type
_entity_poly.pdbx_seq_one_letter_code
_entity_poly.pdbx_strand_id
1 'polypeptide(L)'
;NGEPDFILTPFRQLGQDWIPDYSTLTLSQCISWGVFFLLAVISSTQNFQVSRQDKVQTRIMIQSLRFTGIEVMLLMLWQPQHFNALFPILIMIGAIMHGHLFALLFNRFTRYYFLCMLLLTLFAGIFNIWMHFFNS
;
A
#
# COMPACT_ATOMS: atom_id res chain seq x y z
N ASN A 1 -42.74 -10.82 5.86
CA ASN A 1 -41.60 -11.77 5.85
C ASN A 1 -40.37 -10.99 5.44
N GLY A 2 -39.75 -10.27 6.39
CA GLY A 2 -38.48 -9.61 6.18
C GLY A 2 -37.38 -10.68 6.14
N GLU A 3 -36.67 -10.77 5.02
CA GLU A 3 -35.61 -11.74 4.86
C GLU A 3 -34.40 -11.35 5.74
N PRO A 4 -34.08 -12.14 6.78
CA PRO A 4 -32.87 -11.92 7.57
C PRO A 4 -31.59 -12.19 6.76
N ASP A 5 -31.73 -12.76 5.57
CA ASP A 5 -30.62 -13.14 4.70
C ASP A 5 -29.83 -11.93 4.16
N PHE A 6 -30.45 -10.77 3.98
CA PHE A 6 -29.77 -9.59 3.46
C PHE A 6 -28.69 -9.06 4.42
N ILE A 7 -28.89 -9.19 5.73
CA ILE A 7 -27.91 -8.75 6.75
C ILE A 7 -26.77 -9.78 6.90
N LEU A 8 -27.05 -11.06 6.67
CA LEU A 8 -26.07 -12.15 6.83
C LEU A 8 -25.26 -12.43 5.56
N THR A 9 -25.74 -11.99 4.39
CA THR A 9 -25.07 -12.23 3.11
C THR A 9 -23.60 -11.73 3.09
N PRO A 10 -23.27 -10.49 3.53
CA PRO A 10 -21.90 -10.03 3.56
C PRO A 10 -21.01 -10.84 4.54
N PHE A 11 -21.57 -11.31 5.65
CA PHE A 11 -20.84 -12.14 6.60
C PHE A 11 -20.61 -13.57 6.10
N ARG A 12 -21.55 -14.13 5.33
CA ARG A 12 -21.37 -15.42 4.66
C ARG A 12 -20.32 -15.35 3.56
N GLN A 13 -20.30 -14.26 2.78
CA GLN A 13 -19.26 -14.03 1.78
C GLN A 13 -17.88 -13.93 2.41
N LEU A 14 -17.73 -13.20 3.52
CA LEU A 14 -16.48 -13.14 4.30
C LEU A 14 -16.02 -14.53 4.78
N GLY A 15 -16.92 -15.45 5.07
CA GLY A 15 -16.60 -16.81 5.50
C GLY A 15 -16.26 -17.78 4.33
N GLN A 16 -16.76 -17.51 3.13
CA GLN A 16 -16.48 -18.32 1.95
C GLN A 16 -15.17 -17.90 1.26
N ASP A 17 -14.81 -16.61 1.32
CA ASP A 17 -13.61 -16.05 0.72
C ASP A 17 -12.37 -16.17 1.63
N TRP A 18 -12.42 -17.04 2.64
CA TRP A 18 -11.30 -17.24 3.57
C TRP A 18 -10.09 -17.95 2.92
N ILE A 19 -10.31 -18.64 1.82
CA ILE A 19 -9.23 -19.32 1.07
C ILE A 19 -8.58 -18.32 0.12
N PRO A 20 -7.25 -18.08 0.23
CA PRO A 20 -6.57 -17.16 -0.66
C PRO A 20 -6.57 -17.68 -2.10
N ASP A 21 -7.15 -16.90 -3.02
CA ASP A 21 -7.16 -17.21 -4.45
C ASP A 21 -6.17 -16.28 -5.18
N TYR A 22 -4.99 -16.82 -5.46
CA TYR A 22 -3.93 -16.08 -6.19
C TYR A 22 -4.13 -16.10 -7.71
N SER A 23 -5.07 -16.90 -8.24
CA SER A 23 -5.34 -16.97 -9.68
C SER A 23 -5.95 -15.67 -10.23
N THR A 24 -6.54 -14.87 -9.36
CA THR A 24 -7.15 -13.58 -9.70
C THR A 24 -6.14 -12.45 -9.90
N LEU A 25 -4.89 -12.65 -9.46
CA LEU A 25 -3.83 -11.62 -9.57
C LEU A 25 -3.21 -11.59 -10.97
N THR A 26 -3.25 -10.43 -11.60
CA THR A 26 -2.50 -10.21 -12.84
C THR A 26 -1.02 -9.92 -12.55
N LEU A 27 -0.15 -10.22 -13.52
CA LEU A 27 1.29 -9.95 -13.40
C LEU A 27 1.57 -8.47 -13.09
N SER A 28 0.80 -7.55 -13.68
CA SER A 28 0.92 -6.11 -13.45
C SER A 28 0.59 -5.72 -12.00
N GLN A 29 -0.40 -6.37 -11.40
CA GLN A 29 -0.75 -6.16 -9.98
C GLN A 29 0.35 -6.66 -9.05
N CYS A 30 0.94 -7.83 -9.34
CA CYS A 30 2.07 -8.36 -8.57
C CYS A 30 3.29 -7.43 -8.62
N ILE A 31 3.62 -6.89 -9.80
CA ILE A 31 4.74 -5.95 -9.96
C ILE A 31 4.45 -4.64 -9.22
N SER A 32 3.26 -4.08 -9.37
CA SER A 32 2.86 -2.86 -8.68
C SER A 32 2.91 -3.02 -7.16
N TRP A 33 2.44 -4.16 -6.65
CA TRP A 33 2.52 -4.49 -5.23
C TRP A 33 3.97 -4.62 -4.76
N GLY A 34 4.83 -5.31 -5.52
CA GLY A 34 6.24 -5.49 -5.19
C GLY A 34 7.01 -4.17 -5.14
N VAL A 35 6.80 -3.27 -6.11
CA VAL A 35 7.38 -1.92 -6.14
C VAL A 35 6.92 -1.12 -4.92
N PHE A 36 5.61 -1.15 -4.63
CA PHE A 36 5.06 -0.42 -3.50
C PHE A 36 5.56 -0.97 -2.16
N PHE A 37 5.68 -2.28 -2.03
CA PHE A 37 6.26 -2.93 -0.86
C PHE A 37 7.70 -2.48 -0.59
N LEU A 38 8.54 -2.45 -1.62
CA LEU A 38 9.92 -1.96 -1.54
C LEU A 38 9.96 -0.50 -1.06
N LEU A 39 9.16 0.37 -1.67
CA LEU A 39 9.07 1.78 -1.29
C LEU A 39 8.58 1.95 0.16
N ALA A 40 7.60 1.16 0.59
CA ALA A 40 7.07 1.19 1.95
C ALA A 40 8.12 0.75 2.99
N VAL A 41 8.91 -0.28 2.70
CA VAL A 41 10.00 -0.73 3.58
C VAL A 41 11.06 0.35 3.72
N ILE A 42 11.51 0.95 2.61
CA ILE A 42 12.51 2.02 2.64
C ILE A 42 11.98 3.24 3.39
N SER A 43 10.75 3.66 3.10
CA SER A 43 10.11 4.80 3.78
C SER A 43 9.93 4.54 5.27
N SER A 44 9.55 3.33 5.66
CA SER A 44 9.37 2.95 7.07
C SER A 44 10.68 3.00 7.86
N THR A 45 11.78 2.51 7.27
CA THR A 45 13.10 2.52 7.91
C THR A 45 13.63 3.96 8.06
N GLN A 46 13.46 4.80 7.04
CA GLN A 46 13.86 6.20 7.09
C GLN A 46 13.03 7.00 8.10
N ASN A 47 11.72 6.84 8.11
CA ASN A 47 10.84 7.48 9.07
C ASN A 47 11.17 7.08 10.53
N PHE A 48 11.61 5.86 10.76
CA PHE A 48 12.02 5.42 12.10
C PHE A 48 13.25 6.20 12.62
N GLN A 49 14.21 6.48 11.73
CA GLN A 49 15.42 7.24 12.10
C GLN A 49 15.10 8.72 12.36
N VAL A 50 14.22 9.31 11.55
CA VAL A 50 13.88 10.75 11.62
C VAL A 50 12.87 11.05 12.72
N SER A 51 12.01 10.11 13.05
CA SER A 51 10.95 10.24 14.07
C SER A 51 11.45 10.65 15.47
N ARG A 52 12.76 10.53 15.74
CA ARG A 52 13.35 10.98 17.02
C ARG A 52 13.33 12.52 17.17
N GLN A 53 13.25 13.26 16.08
CA GLN A 53 13.25 14.73 16.07
C GLN A 53 11.84 15.32 16.12
N ASP A 54 10.81 14.49 15.95
CA ASP A 54 9.42 14.91 15.88
C ASP A 54 8.79 15.13 17.26
N LYS A 55 7.77 16.01 17.27
CA LYS A 55 6.87 16.13 18.42
C LYS A 55 6.20 14.78 18.69
N VAL A 56 5.96 14.49 19.98
CA VAL A 56 5.39 13.20 20.42
C VAL A 56 4.10 12.85 19.69
N GLN A 57 3.21 13.82 19.46
CA GLN A 57 1.94 13.60 18.76
C GLN A 57 2.12 13.17 17.30
N THR A 58 3.00 13.86 16.57
CA THR A 58 3.31 13.51 15.16
C THR A 58 3.94 12.14 15.07
N ARG A 59 4.84 11.80 16.00
CA ARG A 59 5.47 10.48 16.05
C ARG A 59 4.46 9.35 16.28
N ILE A 60 3.50 9.55 17.20
CA ILE A 60 2.44 8.55 17.46
C ILE A 60 1.57 8.37 16.21
N MET A 61 1.19 9.45 15.53
CA MET A 61 0.38 9.41 14.33
C MET A 61 1.08 8.65 13.19
N ILE A 62 2.34 8.94 12.91
CA ILE A 62 3.12 8.26 11.87
C ILE A 62 3.36 6.79 12.23
N GLN A 63 3.58 6.49 13.51
CA GLN A 63 3.73 5.12 13.98
C GLN A 63 2.43 4.32 13.82
N SER A 64 1.28 4.91 14.13
CA SER A 64 -0.03 4.30 13.90
C SER A 64 -0.28 4.02 12.41
N LEU A 65 -0.02 5.00 11.53
CA LEU A 65 -0.12 4.82 10.08
C LEU A 65 0.78 3.69 9.56
N ARG A 66 1.99 3.56 10.10
CA ARG A 66 2.91 2.48 9.73
C ARG A 66 2.35 1.12 10.11
N PHE A 67 1.81 0.96 11.32
CA PHE A 67 1.18 -0.29 11.74
C PHE A 67 -0.02 -0.63 10.88
N THR A 68 -0.91 0.33 10.63
CA THR A 68 -2.06 0.14 9.72
C THR A 68 -1.61 -0.25 8.30
N GLY A 69 -0.53 0.37 7.79
CA GLY A 69 0.05 -0.01 6.50
C GLY A 69 0.55 -1.46 6.45
N ILE A 70 1.20 -1.92 7.54
CA ILE A 70 1.65 -3.32 7.66
C ILE A 70 0.45 -4.27 7.72
N GLU A 71 -0.59 -3.94 8.49
CA GLU A 71 -1.82 -4.73 8.56
C GLU A 71 -2.50 -4.86 7.22
N VAL A 72 -2.64 -3.76 6.46
CA VAL A 72 -3.21 -3.79 5.10
C VAL A 72 -2.36 -4.63 4.17
N MET A 73 -1.04 -4.56 4.25
CA MET A 73 -0.14 -5.42 3.45
C MET A 73 -0.32 -6.90 3.77
N LEU A 74 -0.43 -7.25 5.05
CA LEU A 74 -0.68 -8.62 5.48
C LEU A 74 -2.05 -9.12 5.02
N LEU A 75 -3.09 -8.27 5.09
CA LEU A 75 -4.41 -8.59 4.56
C LEU A 75 -4.39 -8.83 3.05
N MET A 76 -3.63 -8.04 2.30
CA MET A 76 -3.48 -8.24 0.84
C MET A 76 -2.78 -9.57 0.51
N LEU A 77 -1.82 -10.00 1.33
CA LEU A 77 -1.19 -11.33 1.19
C LEU A 77 -2.15 -12.45 1.53
N TRP A 78 -2.99 -12.24 2.54
CA TRP A 78 -3.96 -13.25 2.97
C TRP A 78 -5.16 -13.35 2.03
N GLN A 79 -5.65 -12.20 1.52
CA GLN A 79 -6.83 -12.11 0.67
C GLN A 79 -6.52 -11.34 -0.62
N PRO A 80 -5.82 -11.94 -1.58
CA PRO A 80 -5.44 -11.31 -2.85
C PRO A 80 -6.64 -10.91 -3.72
N GLN A 81 -7.80 -11.55 -3.54
CA GLN A 81 -9.06 -11.21 -4.23
C GLN A 81 -9.52 -9.77 -3.93
N HIS A 82 -9.15 -9.20 -2.79
CA HIS A 82 -9.50 -7.83 -2.39
C HIS A 82 -8.43 -6.79 -2.77
N PHE A 83 -7.47 -7.16 -3.63
CA PHE A 83 -6.38 -6.30 -4.06
C PHE A 83 -6.86 -4.91 -4.52
N ASN A 84 -7.88 -4.85 -5.38
CA ASN A 84 -8.40 -3.61 -5.94
C ASN A 84 -9.00 -2.65 -4.89
N ALA A 85 -9.49 -3.19 -3.77
CA ALA A 85 -10.04 -2.40 -2.68
C ALA A 85 -8.96 -1.95 -1.68
N LEU A 86 -7.99 -2.83 -1.37
CA LEU A 86 -6.97 -2.59 -0.36
C LEU A 86 -5.79 -1.75 -0.90
N PHE A 87 -5.45 -1.90 -2.17
CA PHE A 87 -4.31 -1.23 -2.78
C PHE A 87 -4.42 0.31 -2.76
N PRO A 88 -5.57 0.96 -3.06
CA PRO A 88 -5.72 2.40 -2.92
C PRO A 88 -5.51 2.90 -1.48
N ILE A 89 -5.96 2.13 -0.48
CA ILE A 89 -5.76 2.47 0.94
C ILE A 89 -4.26 2.46 1.26
N LEU A 90 -3.54 1.46 0.77
CA LEU A 90 -2.11 1.34 0.95
C LEU A 90 -1.35 2.50 0.29
N ILE A 91 -1.75 2.90 -0.93
CA ILE A 91 -1.19 4.07 -1.62
C ILE A 91 -1.39 5.34 -0.80
N MET A 92 -2.58 5.53 -0.22
CA MET A 92 -2.90 6.70 0.59
C MET A 92 -2.03 6.79 1.84
N ILE A 93 -1.87 5.68 2.56
CA ILE A 93 -0.98 5.57 3.73
C ILE A 93 0.46 5.87 3.32
N GLY A 94 0.92 5.26 2.22
CA GLY A 94 2.26 5.47 1.68
C GLY A 94 2.52 6.92 1.30
N ALA A 95 1.56 7.58 0.64
CA ALA A 95 1.68 8.99 0.25
C ALA A 95 1.85 9.91 1.48
N ILE A 96 1.09 9.68 2.55
CA ILE A 96 1.21 10.44 3.80
C ILE A 96 2.60 10.21 4.43
N MET A 97 3.06 8.96 4.50
CA MET A 97 4.36 8.62 5.07
C MET A 97 5.53 9.22 4.28
N HIS A 98 5.45 9.19 2.95
CA HIS A 98 6.48 9.80 2.09
C HIS A 98 6.43 11.33 2.17
N GLY A 99 5.23 11.94 2.18
CA GLY A 99 5.07 13.38 2.35
C GLY A 99 5.70 13.88 3.66
N HIS A 100 5.48 13.17 4.76
CA HIS A 100 6.10 13.47 6.05
C HIS A 100 7.63 13.33 6.00
N LEU A 101 8.15 12.28 5.38
CA LEU A 101 9.58 12.07 5.23
C LEU A 101 10.24 13.20 4.43
N PHE A 102 9.64 13.62 3.33
CA PHE A 102 10.17 14.72 2.50
C PHE A 102 10.08 16.09 3.16
N ALA A 103 9.09 16.29 4.04
CA ALA A 103 8.96 17.53 4.80
C ALA A 103 10.08 17.70 5.85
N LEU A 104 10.59 16.59 6.40
CA LEU A 104 11.57 16.63 7.48
C LEU A 104 13.02 16.53 7.00
N LEU A 105 13.27 15.84 5.91
CA LEU A 105 14.62 15.57 5.43
C LEU A 105 14.98 16.43 4.21
N PHE A 106 15.81 17.46 4.43
CA PHE A 106 16.40 18.27 3.36
C PHE A 106 17.86 17.86 3.10
N ASN A 107 18.11 16.57 2.95
CA ASN A 107 19.44 16.02 2.72
C ASN A 107 19.63 15.60 1.26
N ARG A 108 20.90 15.53 0.80
CA ARG A 108 21.25 15.04 -0.57
C ARG A 108 20.69 13.65 -0.81
N PHE A 109 20.72 12.78 0.19
CA PHE A 109 20.17 11.41 0.12
C PHE A 109 18.66 11.43 -0.16
N THR A 110 17.90 12.27 0.52
CA THR A 110 16.43 12.38 0.34
C THR A 110 16.07 12.88 -1.06
N ARG A 111 16.90 13.75 -1.66
CA ARG A 111 16.70 14.21 -3.03
C ARG A 111 16.87 13.07 -4.04
N TYR A 112 17.91 12.26 -3.90
CA TYR A 112 18.12 11.09 -4.77
C TYR A 112 17.02 10.05 -4.55
N TYR A 113 16.60 9.81 -3.31
CA TYR A 113 15.51 8.91 -2.99
C TYR A 113 14.20 9.38 -3.63
N PHE A 114 13.88 10.68 -3.57
CA PHE A 114 12.71 11.26 -4.21
C PHE A 114 12.71 11.04 -5.73
N LEU A 115 13.84 11.32 -6.38
CA LEU A 115 13.98 11.09 -7.83
C LEU A 115 13.81 9.61 -8.18
N CYS A 116 14.43 8.72 -7.43
CA CYS A 116 14.32 7.28 -7.64
C CYS A 116 12.87 6.78 -7.45
N MET A 117 12.19 7.24 -6.41
CA MET A 117 10.78 6.94 -6.15
C MET A 117 9.89 7.44 -7.29
N LEU A 118 10.11 8.68 -7.75
CA LEU A 118 9.36 9.27 -8.85
C LEU A 118 9.55 8.50 -10.17
N LEU A 119 10.78 8.13 -10.49
CA LEU A 119 11.09 7.30 -11.66
C LEU A 119 10.46 5.91 -11.56
N LEU A 120 10.53 5.25 -10.40
CA LEU A 120 9.92 3.94 -10.17
C LEU A 120 8.40 3.98 -10.31
N THR A 121 7.74 4.98 -9.73
CA THR A 121 6.28 5.12 -9.84
C THR A 121 5.83 5.44 -11.26
N LEU A 122 6.57 6.30 -11.99
CA LEU A 122 6.32 6.56 -13.41
C LEU A 122 6.51 5.29 -14.25
N PHE A 123 7.60 4.55 -14.03
CA PHE A 123 7.87 3.31 -14.74
C PHE A 123 6.76 2.26 -14.49
N ALA A 124 6.35 2.08 -13.23
CA ALA A 124 5.25 1.17 -12.88
C ALA A 124 3.93 1.59 -13.53
N GLY A 125 3.64 2.90 -13.59
CA GLY A 125 2.46 3.45 -14.25
C GLY A 125 2.47 3.20 -15.75
N ILE A 126 3.57 3.50 -16.44
CA ILE A 126 3.74 3.26 -17.87
C ILE A 126 3.65 1.77 -18.18
N PHE A 127 4.29 0.92 -17.37
CA PHE A 127 4.23 -0.53 -17.53
C PHE A 127 2.81 -1.06 -17.37
N ASN A 128 2.05 -0.54 -16.41
CA ASN A 128 0.66 -0.95 -16.17
C ASN A 128 -0.26 -0.55 -17.33
N ILE A 129 -0.07 0.66 -17.88
CA ILE A 129 -0.79 1.13 -19.08
C ILE A 129 -0.42 0.26 -20.29
N TRP A 130 0.87 -0.01 -20.48
CA TRP A 130 1.35 -0.84 -21.59
C TRP A 130 0.75 -2.24 -21.55
N MET A 131 0.77 -2.90 -20.38
CA MET A 131 0.16 -4.21 -20.19
C MET A 131 -1.35 -4.20 -20.44
N HIS A 132 -2.04 -3.14 -20.08
CA HIS A 132 -3.48 -3.01 -20.35
C HIS A 132 -3.78 -2.95 -21.85
N PHE A 133 -2.95 -2.25 -22.63
CA PHE A 133 -3.13 -2.15 -24.09
C PHE A 133 -2.78 -3.43 -24.84
N PHE A 134 -1.82 -4.23 -24.34
CA PHE A 134 -1.41 -5.45 -25.03
C PHE A 134 -2.20 -6.71 -24.63
N ASN A 135 -2.90 -6.68 -23.49
CA ASN A 135 -3.75 -7.79 -23.04
C ASN A 135 -5.25 -7.59 -23.31
N SER A 136 -5.63 -6.46 -23.90
CA SER A 136 -7.00 -6.24 -24.41
C SER A 136 -7.02 -6.50 -25.91
#